data_a5a9d882bb79ecf096390fe5a02bcf05
#
_entry.id   a5a9d882bb79ecf096390fe5a02bcf05
#
_cell.length_a   1.000
_cell.length_b   1.000
_cell.length_c   1.000
_cell.angle_alpha   90.00
_cell.angle_beta   90.00
_cell.angle_gamma   90.00
#
_symmetry.space_group_name_H-M   'P 1'
#
loop_
_entity.id
_entity.type
_entity.pdbx_description
1 polymer ?
#
loop_
_entity_poly.entity_id
_entity_poly.type
_entity_poly.pdbx_seq_one_letter_code
_entity_poly.pdbx_strand_id
1 'polypeptide(L)'
;MRFWIYIILGFIGISPAMGQAMLSAKEDPTVMLGVSVEEKDTAKLTYVITGEVRDASTGKPLQYATVMVTGKRYGTVTNTDGGFIIKAPKRPRSLTFSLIGYDTQQVLVTDDNTANMQVKLKPNTIMLDEVIVRTGNPEDIVNEAISRIPENYSREPSLYQCFYREVAQKRKNYIYIAEAVTDMYKSSYRNGPGADRVAITKGRRLVSPRKSDTLTVKVIGGPVQAVMLDLVKNLDFLLNKEDLDMYEMKMEEPVMIADRQQYAISIKPRTVANYALFYGTFYIDWETLAFTRIELSLDMSDREKATRVMLVNKPAGVRFRPRELTFLVNYNYDGKLSHISYVRSVFRFNCDWKKRLLATNFTAINEMVITDRTDQDVHPIPRRDSFGERESLYDQAQFFEESDFWKGYNIIKPTESLEDAVDKLKKRTR
;
A
#
# COMPACT_ATOMS: atom_id res chain seq x y z
N MET A 1 -3.33 -7.74 -25.73
CA MET A 1 -2.23 -8.43 -25.02
C MET A 1 -2.50 -8.23 -23.55
N ARG A 2 -3.17 -9.21 -22.88
CA ARG A 2 -3.61 -9.08 -21.47
C ARG A 2 -2.38 -9.07 -20.57
N PHE A 3 -2.01 -7.93 -20.02
CA PHE A 3 -1.03 -7.83 -18.95
C PHE A 3 -1.68 -8.35 -17.66
N TRP A 4 -1.56 -9.63 -17.41
CA TRP A 4 -1.86 -10.20 -16.11
C TRP A 4 -0.86 -9.62 -15.12
N ILE A 5 -1.35 -8.84 -14.17
CA ILE A 5 -0.57 -8.51 -12.98
C ILE A 5 -0.47 -9.80 -12.19
N TYR A 6 0.62 -10.53 -12.39
CA TYR A 6 0.98 -11.62 -11.51
C TYR A 6 1.43 -11.01 -10.18
N ILE A 7 0.50 -10.90 -9.24
CA ILE A 7 0.83 -10.57 -7.86
C ILE A 7 1.45 -11.81 -7.25
N ILE A 8 2.77 -11.77 -7.11
CA ILE A 8 3.59 -12.95 -7.05
C ILE A 8 4.18 -13.11 -5.67
N LEU A 9 3.85 -14.22 -5.03
CA LEU A 9 4.64 -14.79 -3.96
C LEU A 9 5.67 -15.75 -4.57
N GLY A 10 6.95 -15.35 -4.62
CA GLY A 10 8.03 -16.23 -5.04
C GLY A 10 8.62 -16.98 -3.84
N PHE A 11 8.87 -18.28 -3.99
CA PHE A 11 9.60 -19.07 -3.02
C PHE A 11 11.05 -19.21 -3.46
N ILE A 12 12.00 -18.99 -2.55
CA ILE A 12 13.41 -19.33 -2.78
C ILE A 12 13.57 -20.83 -2.54
N GLY A 13 13.84 -21.57 -3.60
CA GLY A 13 14.37 -22.91 -3.50
C GLY A 13 15.82 -22.83 -3.02
N ILE A 14 16.09 -23.18 -1.78
CA ILE A 14 17.47 -23.40 -1.33
C ILE A 14 17.92 -24.72 -1.92
N SER A 15 18.77 -24.67 -2.97
CA SER A 15 19.60 -25.81 -3.33
C SER A 15 20.58 -26.09 -2.20
N PRO A 16 20.78 -27.36 -1.75
CA PRO A 16 21.73 -27.67 -0.68
C PRO A 16 23.18 -27.25 -0.98
N ALA A 17 23.50 -26.96 -2.23
CA ALA A 17 24.83 -26.50 -2.66
C ALA A 17 25.10 -25.01 -2.33
N MET A 18 24.10 -24.18 -2.04
CA MET A 18 24.33 -22.77 -1.66
C MET A 18 24.55 -22.55 -0.17
N GLY A 19 24.32 -23.56 0.66
CA GLY A 19 24.54 -23.45 2.12
C GLY A 19 26.01 -23.35 2.53
N GLN A 20 26.95 -23.73 1.67
CA GLN A 20 28.39 -23.60 1.93
C GLN A 20 29.03 -22.36 1.35
N ALA A 21 28.42 -21.73 0.33
CA ALA A 21 28.95 -20.51 -0.27
C ALA A 21 28.61 -19.22 0.53
N MET A 22 27.65 -19.26 1.46
CA MET A 22 27.30 -18.12 2.30
C MET A 22 28.20 -17.91 3.52
N LEU A 23 29.09 -18.87 3.85
CA LEU A 23 30.02 -18.77 4.98
C LEU A 23 31.44 -18.36 4.55
N SER A 24 31.70 -18.18 3.26
CA SER A 24 33.05 -17.86 2.73
C SER A 24 33.14 -16.53 1.98
N ALA A 25 32.11 -15.75 1.90
CA ALA A 25 32.19 -14.37 1.36
C ALA A 25 32.61 -13.40 2.48
N LYS A 26 33.87 -13.49 2.91
CA LYS A 26 34.61 -12.37 3.46
C LYS A 26 34.95 -11.43 2.30
N GLU A 27 34.45 -10.22 2.41
CA GLU A 27 35.02 -8.97 1.93
C GLU A 27 35.52 -8.91 0.48
N ASP A 28 34.68 -8.39 -0.40
CA ASP A 28 35.16 -7.45 -1.40
C ASP A 28 34.28 -6.18 -1.37
N PRO A 29 34.79 -5.06 -0.82
CA PRO A 29 34.00 -3.84 -0.61
C PRO A 29 33.92 -2.96 -1.87
N THR A 30 34.13 -3.47 -3.08
CA THR A 30 34.30 -2.63 -4.28
C THR A 30 33.34 -2.95 -5.41
N VAL A 31 32.05 -3.16 -5.10
CA VAL A 31 30.97 -2.89 -6.05
C VAL A 31 29.92 -2.04 -5.32
N MET A 32 30.35 -0.85 -4.96
CA MET A 32 29.44 0.27 -4.86
C MET A 32 29.05 0.62 -6.30
N LEU A 33 27.88 0.19 -6.76
CA LEU A 33 27.13 0.95 -7.74
C LEU A 33 26.76 2.26 -7.04
N GLY A 34 27.73 3.17 -7.03
CA GLY A 34 27.54 4.55 -6.69
C GLY A 34 26.68 5.19 -7.77
N VAL A 35 25.36 5.06 -7.66
CA VAL A 35 24.49 6.10 -8.13
C VAL A 35 24.72 7.24 -7.13
N SER A 36 25.61 8.16 -7.48
CA SER A 36 25.63 9.50 -6.89
C SER A 36 24.34 10.18 -7.35
N VAL A 37 23.23 9.84 -6.70
CA VAL A 37 22.11 10.75 -6.64
C VAL A 37 22.68 11.94 -5.88
N GLU A 38 22.92 13.05 -6.61
CA GLU A 38 23.10 14.35 -5.96
C GLU A 38 22.03 14.41 -4.86
N GLU A 39 22.48 14.56 -3.63
CA GLU A 39 21.60 14.76 -2.47
C GLU A 39 20.77 15.99 -2.82
N LYS A 40 19.61 15.77 -3.45
CA LYS A 40 18.61 16.83 -3.63
C LYS A 40 18.43 17.40 -2.25
N ASP A 41 18.63 18.69 -2.12
CA ASP A 41 18.51 19.49 -0.90
C ASP A 41 17.08 19.33 -0.36
N THR A 42 16.78 18.13 0.16
CA THR A 42 15.51 17.80 0.79
C THR A 42 15.48 18.65 2.05
N ALA A 43 14.65 19.69 2.04
CA ALA A 43 14.45 20.57 3.17
C ALA A 43 14.38 19.73 4.45
N LYS A 44 15.38 19.89 5.32
CA LYS A 44 15.59 19.05 6.49
C LYS A 44 14.31 18.98 7.31
N LEU A 45 13.61 17.82 7.29
CA LEU A 45 12.39 17.62 8.06
C LEU A 45 12.74 17.56 9.55
N THR A 46 12.65 18.69 10.21
CA THR A 46 13.13 18.86 11.61
C THR A 46 12.01 18.87 12.62
N TYR A 47 10.79 19.20 12.20
CA TYR A 47 9.65 19.28 13.10
C TYR A 47 8.86 17.96 13.06
N VAL A 48 8.83 17.25 14.19
CA VAL A 48 8.21 15.91 14.30
C VAL A 48 6.95 16.01 15.15
N ILE A 49 5.85 15.50 14.63
CA ILE A 49 4.57 15.39 15.35
C ILE A 49 4.20 13.92 15.37
N THR A 50 3.89 13.41 16.56
CA THR A 50 3.40 12.04 16.75
C THR A 50 2.06 12.06 17.48
N GLY A 51 1.27 11.03 17.29
CA GLY A 51 -0.01 10.94 17.98
C GLY A 51 -0.77 9.66 17.65
N GLU A 52 -2.04 9.67 18.06
CA GLU A 52 -2.98 8.60 17.83
C GLU A 52 -4.34 9.15 17.40
N VAL A 53 -5.01 8.41 16.53
CA VAL A 53 -6.38 8.69 16.08
C VAL A 53 -7.29 7.58 16.56
N ARG A 54 -8.35 7.96 17.26
CA ARG A 54 -9.32 7.03 17.86
C ARG A 54 -10.75 7.43 17.49
N ASP A 55 -11.63 6.45 17.48
CA ASP A 55 -13.07 6.63 17.38
C ASP A 55 -13.59 7.35 18.63
N ALA A 56 -14.31 8.46 18.45
CA ALA A 56 -14.81 9.28 19.55
C ALA A 56 -15.84 8.56 20.42
N SER A 57 -16.60 7.60 19.85
CA SER A 57 -17.69 6.89 20.53
C SER A 57 -17.20 5.64 21.25
N THR A 58 -16.29 4.87 20.63
CA THR A 58 -15.84 3.57 21.12
C THR A 58 -14.45 3.58 21.75
N GLY A 59 -13.67 4.63 21.51
CA GLY A 59 -12.26 4.72 21.92
C GLY A 59 -11.32 3.79 21.16
N LYS A 60 -11.81 3.02 20.19
CA LYS A 60 -10.98 2.10 19.39
C LYS A 60 -10.02 2.85 18.48
N PRO A 61 -8.80 2.31 18.22
CA PRO A 61 -7.87 2.92 17.28
C PRO A 61 -8.46 2.93 15.86
N LEU A 62 -8.25 4.03 15.15
CA LEU A 62 -8.66 4.19 13.75
C LEU A 62 -7.48 3.94 12.83
N GLN A 63 -7.57 2.85 12.07
CA GLN A 63 -6.54 2.37 11.16
C GLN A 63 -6.67 3.07 9.80
N TYR A 64 -5.52 3.39 9.20
CA TYR A 64 -5.43 3.95 7.83
C TYR A 64 -6.16 5.28 7.64
N ALA A 65 -6.39 6.02 8.73
CA ALA A 65 -6.85 7.39 8.66
C ALA A 65 -5.76 8.24 7.99
N THR A 66 -6.16 9.06 7.05
CA THR A 66 -5.27 10.00 6.37
C THR A 66 -4.90 11.12 7.32
N VAL A 67 -3.61 11.46 7.42
CA VAL A 67 -3.05 12.54 8.22
C VAL A 67 -2.26 13.46 7.29
N MET A 68 -2.78 14.66 7.03
CA MET A 68 -2.18 15.62 6.10
C MET A 68 -1.78 16.91 6.83
N VAL A 69 -0.70 17.52 6.43
CA VAL A 69 -0.44 18.92 6.81
C VAL A 69 -1.41 19.81 6.03
N THR A 70 -2.25 20.54 6.76
CA THR A 70 -3.34 21.33 6.18
C THR A 70 -2.80 22.31 5.13
N GLY A 71 -3.40 22.27 3.92
CA GLY A 71 -2.98 23.09 2.79
C GLY A 71 -1.63 22.72 2.16
N LYS A 72 -1.09 21.54 2.47
CA LYS A 72 0.13 20.98 1.87
C LYS A 72 -0.16 19.64 1.18
N ARG A 73 0.80 19.20 0.35
CA ARG A 73 0.69 17.96 -0.42
C ARG A 73 1.33 16.75 0.28
N TYR A 74 1.86 16.93 1.50
CA TYR A 74 2.53 15.87 2.22
C TYR A 74 1.77 15.41 3.47
N GLY A 75 1.90 14.15 3.76
CA GLY A 75 1.17 13.49 4.82
C GLY A 75 1.62 12.06 5.07
N THR A 76 0.80 11.34 5.79
CA THR A 76 0.94 9.93 6.13
C THR A 76 -0.43 9.31 6.39
N VAL A 77 -0.44 8.05 6.85
CA VAL A 77 -1.64 7.38 7.36
C VAL A 77 -1.37 6.82 8.76
N THR A 78 -2.44 6.59 9.53
CA THR A 78 -2.34 5.88 10.81
C THR A 78 -2.05 4.40 10.59
N ASN A 79 -1.26 3.81 11.48
CA ASN A 79 -1.04 2.36 11.53
C ASN A 79 -2.24 1.61 12.15
N THR A 80 -2.12 0.30 12.35
CA THR A 80 -3.20 -0.53 12.93
C THR A 80 -3.50 -0.23 14.40
N ASP A 81 -2.60 0.45 15.10
CA ASP A 81 -2.80 0.90 16.50
C ASP A 81 -3.35 2.34 16.55
N GLY A 82 -3.71 2.92 15.39
CA GLY A 82 -4.17 4.31 15.26
C GLY A 82 -3.05 5.34 15.34
N GLY A 83 -1.80 4.90 15.49
CA GLY A 83 -0.63 5.77 15.66
C GLY A 83 -0.17 6.40 14.35
N PHE A 84 0.31 7.65 14.41
CA PHE A 84 0.92 8.34 13.27
C PHE A 84 2.21 9.06 13.67
N ILE A 85 3.03 9.32 12.66
CA ILE A 85 4.19 10.21 12.73
C ILE A 85 4.24 11.04 11.45
N ILE A 86 4.32 12.36 11.60
CA ILE A 86 4.48 13.28 10.49
C ILE A 86 5.64 14.22 10.76
N LYS A 87 6.44 14.48 9.75
CA LYS A 87 7.61 15.34 9.80
C LYS A 87 7.45 16.48 8.81
N ALA A 88 7.83 17.67 9.20
CA ALA A 88 7.74 18.87 8.40
C ALA A 88 9.03 19.71 8.48
N PRO A 89 9.38 20.49 7.44
CA PRO A 89 10.54 21.39 7.48
C PRO A 89 10.36 22.51 8.51
N LYS A 90 9.11 22.92 8.74
CA LYS A 90 8.71 23.94 9.71
C LYS A 90 7.48 23.47 10.45
N ARG A 91 7.21 24.05 11.63
CA ARG A 91 5.98 23.80 12.38
C ARG A 91 4.76 24.08 11.51
N PRO A 92 3.91 23.10 11.20
CA PRO A 92 2.66 23.33 10.51
C PRO A 92 1.66 24.02 11.44
N ARG A 93 0.75 24.80 10.86
CA ARG A 93 -0.32 25.45 11.64
C ARG A 93 -1.31 24.42 12.18
N SER A 94 -1.65 23.43 11.36
CA SER A 94 -2.63 22.40 11.69
C SER A 94 -2.40 21.13 10.87
N LEU A 95 -2.93 20.02 11.37
CA LEU A 95 -3.08 18.75 10.67
C LEU A 95 -4.55 18.49 10.38
N THR A 96 -4.83 17.89 9.24
CA THR A 96 -6.18 17.43 8.84
C THR A 96 -6.21 15.90 8.91
N PHE A 97 -7.23 15.38 9.57
CA PHE A 97 -7.48 13.95 9.75
C PHE A 97 -8.78 13.57 9.07
N SER A 98 -8.76 12.54 8.22
CA SER A 98 -9.94 12.03 7.54
C SER A 98 -9.93 10.52 7.45
N LEU A 99 -11.11 9.92 7.56
CA LEU A 99 -11.34 8.48 7.39
C LEU A 99 -12.76 8.26 6.86
N ILE A 100 -12.95 7.25 6.04
CA ILE A 100 -14.27 6.85 5.55
C ILE A 100 -15.25 6.63 6.71
N GLY A 101 -16.44 7.23 6.61
CA GLY A 101 -17.49 7.11 7.63
C GLY A 101 -17.25 7.97 8.89
N TYR A 102 -16.32 8.93 8.85
CA TYR A 102 -16.02 9.85 9.93
C TYR A 102 -15.98 11.30 9.45
N ASP A 103 -16.32 12.23 10.33
CA ASP A 103 -16.15 13.65 10.09
C ASP A 103 -14.66 14.00 9.98
N THR A 104 -14.31 14.85 9.03
CA THR A 104 -12.95 15.38 8.92
C THR A 104 -12.66 16.30 10.10
N GLN A 105 -11.50 16.14 10.72
CA GLN A 105 -11.08 16.98 11.82
C GLN A 105 -9.78 17.70 11.51
N GLN A 106 -9.78 19.03 11.69
CA GLN A 106 -8.57 19.83 11.66
C GLN A 106 -8.13 20.15 13.09
N VAL A 107 -6.88 19.81 13.42
CA VAL A 107 -6.29 20.03 14.74
C VAL A 107 -5.13 21.01 14.64
N LEU A 108 -5.16 22.08 15.45
CA LEU A 108 -4.06 23.03 15.53
C LEU A 108 -2.84 22.38 16.18
N VAL A 109 -1.66 22.68 15.65
CA VAL A 109 -0.39 22.20 16.21
C VAL A 109 0.12 23.22 17.21
N THR A 110 0.21 22.81 18.48
CA THR A 110 0.77 23.56 19.61
C THR A 110 2.04 22.88 20.12
N ASP A 111 2.86 23.56 20.89
CA ASP A 111 4.08 22.94 21.43
C ASP A 111 3.74 21.79 22.40
N ASP A 112 2.60 21.89 23.08
CA ASP A 112 2.15 20.90 24.05
C ASP A 112 1.63 19.60 23.42
N ASN A 113 1.21 19.63 22.14
CA ASN A 113 0.58 18.47 21.50
C ASN A 113 1.45 17.77 20.44
N THR A 114 2.68 18.18 20.22
CA THR A 114 3.54 17.61 19.16
C THR A 114 4.02 16.19 19.46
N ALA A 115 4.28 15.87 20.70
CA ALA A 115 4.84 14.57 21.10
C ALA A 115 3.81 13.46 21.25
N ASN A 116 2.54 13.80 21.50
CA ASN A 116 1.46 12.82 21.69
C ASN A 116 0.09 13.43 21.40
N MET A 117 -0.14 13.80 20.16
CA MET A 117 -1.41 14.39 19.74
C MET A 117 -2.53 13.34 19.80
N GLN A 118 -3.57 13.60 20.61
CA GLN A 118 -4.73 12.74 20.73
C GLN A 118 -5.87 13.29 19.87
N VAL A 119 -6.29 12.52 18.87
CA VAL A 119 -7.36 12.89 17.94
C VAL A 119 -8.50 11.92 18.06
N LYS A 120 -9.72 12.43 18.18
CA LYS A 120 -10.94 11.61 18.27
C LYS A 120 -11.88 11.98 17.15
N LEU A 121 -11.94 11.15 16.10
CA LEU A 121 -12.86 11.35 15.00
C LEU A 121 -14.27 10.90 15.39
N LYS A 122 -15.26 11.69 15.04
CA LYS A 122 -16.68 11.37 15.26
C LYS A 122 -17.18 10.55 14.08
N PRO A 123 -17.87 9.41 14.31
CA PRO A 123 -18.55 8.72 13.22
C PRO A 123 -19.56 9.68 12.56
N ASN A 124 -19.51 9.75 11.25
CA ASN A 124 -20.49 10.46 10.46
C ASN A 124 -21.60 9.48 10.08
N THR A 125 -22.74 9.60 10.76
CA THR A 125 -23.96 8.89 10.39
C THR A 125 -24.77 9.83 9.49
N ILE A 126 -24.79 9.52 8.20
CA ILE A 126 -25.71 10.22 7.27
C ILE A 126 -27.12 9.88 7.74
N MET A 127 -27.86 10.88 8.24
CA MET A 127 -29.27 10.68 8.57
C MET A 127 -30.05 10.48 7.27
N LEU A 128 -30.86 9.41 7.22
CA LEU A 128 -31.66 9.03 6.06
C LEU A 128 -32.63 10.14 5.56
N ASP A 129 -32.95 11.13 6.41
CA ASP A 129 -33.86 12.23 6.09
C ASP A 129 -33.21 13.32 5.19
N GLU A 130 -31.90 13.34 5.04
CA GLU A 130 -31.17 14.29 4.17
C GLU A 130 -30.61 13.64 2.88
N VAL A 131 -30.75 12.33 2.74
CA VAL A 131 -30.22 11.62 1.57
C VAL A 131 -31.21 11.82 0.41
N ILE A 132 -30.92 12.78 -0.45
CA ILE A 132 -31.44 12.73 -1.83
C ILE A 132 -30.75 11.51 -2.47
N VAL A 133 -31.41 10.34 -2.38
CA VAL A 133 -30.98 9.16 -3.12
C VAL A 133 -31.09 9.51 -4.60
N ARG A 134 -29.98 9.92 -5.21
CA ARG A 134 -29.92 9.91 -6.68
C ARG A 134 -30.00 8.44 -7.08
N THR A 135 -31.18 8.01 -7.45
CA THR A 135 -31.46 6.69 -8.00
C THR A 135 -30.84 6.62 -9.38
N GLY A 136 -29.59 6.20 -9.45
CA GLY A 136 -28.90 5.89 -10.71
C GLY A 136 -28.63 4.40 -10.80
N ASN A 137 -28.54 3.87 -12.01
CA ASN A 137 -28.01 2.52 -12.22
C ASN A 137 -26.53 2.51 -11.79
N PRO A 138 -26.09 1.62 -10.87
CA PRO A 138 -24.72 1.57 -10.41
C PRO A 138 -23.72 1.31 -11.55
N GLU A 139 -24.08 0.53 -12.58
CA GLU A 139 -23.24 0.30 -13.75
C GLU A 139 -23.01 1.60 -14.54
N ASP A 140 -24.03 2.45 -14.70
CA ASP A 140 -23.90 3.74 -15.40
C ASP A 140 -23.02 4.71 -14.65
N ILE A 141 -23.13 4.76 -13.30
CA ILE A 141 -22.28 5.61 -12.44
C ILE A 141 -20.81 5.18 -12.56
N VAL A 142 -20.51 3.88 -12.52
CA VAL A 142 -19.15 3.38 -12.66
C VAL A 142 -18.59 3.68 -14.06
N ASN A 143 -19.38 3.47 -15.11
CA ASN A 143 -18.98 3.78 -16.48
C ASN A 143 -18.72 5.29 -16.68
N GLU A 144 -19.56 6.14 -16.11
CA GLU A 144 -19.35 7.58 -16.16
C GLU A 144 -18.11 8.00 -15.36
N ALA A 145 -17.90 7.43 -14.17
CA ALA A 145 -16.69 7.65 -13.38
C ALA A 145 -15.41 7.30 -14.17
N ILE A 146 -15.41 6.17 -14.88
CA ILE A 146 -14.31 5.77 -15.75
C ILE A 146 -14.11 6.78 -16.89
N SER A 147 -15.18 7.22 -17.53
CA SER A 147 -15.12 8.20 -18.61
C SER A 147 -14.51 9.54 -18.17
N ARG A 148 -14.70 9.92 -16.90
CA ARG A 148 -14.19 11.16 -16.30
C ARG A 148 -12.77 11.04 -15.72
N ILE A 149 -12.12 9.90 -15.80
CA ILE A 149 -10.73 9.76 -15.35
C ILE A 149 -9.81 10.83 -15.94
N PRO A 150 -9.84 11.16 -17.25
CA PRO A 150 -9.00 12.21 -17.82
C PRO A 150 -9.27 13.62 -17.28
N GLU A 151 -10.41 13.85 -16.63
CA GLU A 151 -10.80 15.13 -16.04
C GLU A 151 -10.43 15.19 -14.57
N ASN A 152 -10.65 14.09 -13.87
CA ASN A 152 -10.51 13.99 -12.42
C ASN A 152 -9.07 13.72 -11.95
N TYR A 153 -8.19 13.26 -12.84
CA TYR A 153 -6.80 12.89 -12.49
C TYR A 153 -5.80 13.65 -13.37
N SER A 154 -4.52 13.66 -12.94
CA SER A 154 -3.49 14.46 -13.60
C SER A 154 -3.30 14.08 -15.07
N ARG A 155 -3.30 15.10 -15.92
CA ARG A 155 -2.95 14.99 -17.35
C ARG A 155 -1.46 15.13 -17.60
N GLU A 156 -0.74 15.67 -16.63
CA GLU A 156 0.71 15.90 -16.67
C GLU A 156 1.43 14.90 -15.77
N PRO A 157 2.70 14.62 -16.05
CA PRO A 157 3.51 13.79 -15.17
C PRO A 157 3.67 14.39 -13.78
N SER A 158 3.83 13.53 -12.79
CA SER A 158 4.11 13.92 -11.41
C SER A 158 5.16 13.00 -10.80
N LEU A 159 5.97 13.54 -9.90
CA LEU A 159 6.91 12.77 -9.09
C LEU A 159 6.37 12.67 -7.67
N TYR A 160 6.20 11.44 -7.18
CA TYR A 160 5.70 11.13 -5.85
C TYR A 160 6.86 10.59 -5.01
N GLN A 161 7.03 11.13 -3.82
CA GLN A 161 7.82 10.49 -2.78
C GLN A 161 6.92 9.55 -1.99
N CYS A 162 7.35 8.30 -1.82
CA CYS A 162 6.54 7.30 -1.16
C CYS A 162 7.33 6.61 -0.05
N PHE A 163 6.64 6.16 0.98
CA PHE A 163 7.15 5.17 1.91
C PHE A 163 6.47 3.82 1.65
N TYR A 164 7.29 2.80 1.43
CA TYR A 164 6.85 1.43 1.19
C TYR A 164 7.31 0.53 2.33
N ARG A 165 6.43 -0.34 2.78
CA ARG A 165 6.72 -1.38 3.78
C ARG A 165 6.16 -2.71 3.31
N GLU A 166 6.96 -3.77 3.42
CA GLU A 166 6.50 -5.14 3.30
C GLU A 166 6.90 -5.94 4.52
N VAL A 167 5.98 -6.72 5.04
CA VAL A 167 6.22 -7.60 6.18
C VAL A 167 5.69 -8.99 5.89
N ALA A 168 6.39 -10.00 6.40
CA ALA A 168 5.90 -11.37 6.39
C ALA A 168 5.88 -11.93 7.81
N GLN A 169 4.78 -12.59 8.14
CA GLN A 169 4.57 -13.26 9.42
C GLN A 169 4.36 -14.75 9.19
N LYS A 170 4.93 -15.55 10.09
CA LYS A 170 4.66 -16.96 10.25
C LYS A 170 3.86 -17.15 11.55
N ARG A 171 2.60 -17.54 11.43
CA ARG A 171 1.61 -17.45 12.52
C ARG A 171 1.48 -15.99 13.00
N LYS A 172 1.95 -15.66 14.21
CA LYS A 172 1.97 -14.31 14.78
C LYS A 172 3.37 -13.68 14.84
N ASN A 173 4.42 -14.39 14.39
CA ASN A 173 5.79 -13.90 14.50
C ASN A 173 6.25 -13.30 13.19
N TYR A 174 6.80 -12.10 13.23
CA TYR A 174 7.46 -11.49 12.09
C TYR A 174 8.72 -12.30 11.74
N ILE A 175 8.83 -12.67 10.47
CA ILE A 175 9.98 -13.40 9.91
C ILE A 175 10.77 -12.56 8.91
N TYR A 176 10.13 -11.50 8.41
CA TYR A 176 10.70 -10.58 7.44
C TYR A 176 10.03 -9.21 7.56
N ILE A 177 10.85 -8.17 7.52
CA ILE A 177 10.44 -6.76 7.47
C ILE A 177 11.35 -6.07 6.48
N ALA A 178 10.81 -5.39 5.48
CA ALA A 178 11.56 -4.50 4.63
C ALA A 178 10.81 -3.19 4.45
N GLU A 179 11.55 -2.11 4.39
CA GLU A 179 11.04 -0.76 4.25
C GLU A 179 11.89 0.01 3.25
N ALA A 180 11.26 0.86 2.47
CA ALA A 180 11.94 1.74 1.53
C ALA A 180 11.26 3.11 1.42
N VAL A 181 12.05 4.15 1.22
CA VAL A 181 11.62 5.40 0.59
C VAL A 181 11.88 5.26 -0.89
N THR A 182 10.90 5.61 -1.68
CA THR A 182 10.95 5.48 -3.14
C THR A 182 10.49 6.77 -3.80
N ASP A 183 11.08 7.08 -4.95
CA ASP A 183 10.57 8.05 -5.88
C ASP A 183 9.76 7.32 -6.96
N MET A 184 8.52 7.75 -7.17
CA MET A 184 7.61 7.19 -8.16
C MET A 184 7.30 8.23 -9.22
N TYR A 185 7.81 8.03 -10.43
CA TYR A 185 7.38 8.78 -11.60
C TYR A 185 6.05 8.23 -12.08
N LYS A 186 5.03 9.07 -12.12
CA LYS A 186 3.74 8.78 -12.74
C LYS A 186 3.58 9.63 -13.99
N SER A 187 3.39 8.98 -15.10
CA SER A 187 2.97 9.63 -16.34
C SER A 187 1.51 10.08 -16.27
N SER A 188 1.03 10.77 -17.31
CA SER A 188 -0.40 11.16 -17.39
C SER A 188 -1.34 9.98 -17.17
N TYR A 189 -2.47 10.22 -16.49
CA TYR A 189 -3.55 9.23 -16.35
C TYR A 189 -4.29 8.91 -17.66
N ARG A 190 -4.02 9.67 -18.75
CA ARG A 190 -4.48 9.30 -20.10
C ARG A 190 -3.76 8.09 -20.68
N ASN A 191 -2.60 7.78 -20.13
CA ASN A 191 -1.80 6.62 -20.52
C ASN A 191 -1.96 5.52 -19.45
N GLY A 192 -1.83 4.26 -19.84
CA GLY A 192 -1.73 3.17 -18.89
C GLY A 192 -0.45 3.25 -18.04
N PRO A 193 -0.26 2.35 -17.06
CA PRO A 193 0.84 2.39 -16.11
C PRO A 193 2.21 2.03 -16.73
N GLY A 194 2.28 1.66 -18.00
CA GLY A 194 3.50 1.16 -18.65
C GLY A 194 4.69 2.13 -18.68
N ALA A 195 4.44 3.44 -18.54
CA ALA A 195 5.48 4.47 -18.46
C ALA A 195 5.85 4.82 -17.01
N ASP A 196 5.07 4.38 -16.02
CA ASP A 196 5.35 4.64 -14.61
C ASP A 196 6.58 3.87 -14.15
N ARG A 197 7.38 4.48 -13.30
CA ARG A 197 8.63 3.91 -12.78
C ARG A 197 8.78 4.22 -11.30
N VAL A 198 9.40 3.29 -10.58
CA VAL A 198 9.74 3.47 -9.17
C VAL A 198 11.23 3.27 -9.00
N ALA A 199 11.89 4.18 -8.31
CA ALA A 199 13.28 4.04 -7.88
C ALA A 199 13.34 3.98 -6.35
N ILE A 200 14.23 3.14 -5.81
CA ILE A 200 14.49 3.10 -4.37
C ILE A 200 15.52 4.17 -4.04
N THR A 201 15.14 5.14 -3.22
CA THR A 201 16.03 6.17 -2.70
C THR A 201 16.79 5.66 -1.49
N LYS A 202 16.09 4.96 -0.59
CA LYS A 202 16.66 4.40 0.64
C LYS A 202 15.85 3.19 1.08
N GLY A 203 16.51 2.11 1.48
CA GLY A 203 15.81 0.90 1.90
C GLY A 203 16.55 0.14 2.99
N ARG A 204 15.81 -0.63 3.78
CA ARG A 204 16.36 -1.52 4.80
C ARG A 204 15.53 -2.78 4.96
N ARG A 205 16.16 -3.84 5.42
CA ARG A 205 15.47 -5.13 5.68
C ARG A 205 15.97 -5.81 6.94
N LEU A 206 15.09 -6.60 7.52
CA LEU A 206 15.39 -7.47 8.64
C LEU A 206 14.75 -8.83 8.41
N VAL A 207 15.53 -9.89 8.58
CA VAL A 207 15.12 -11.27 8.31
C VAL A 207 15.37 -12.13 9.54
N SER A 208 14.46 -13.04 9.84
CA SER A 208 14.66 -14.02 10.91
C SER A 208 15.84 -14.94 10.62
N PRO A 209 16.84 -15.05 11.53
CA PRO A 209 17.99 -15.93 11.35
C PRO A 209 17.67 -17.42 11.57
N ARG A 210 16.45 -17.75 11.98
CA ARG A 210 16.07 -19.13 12.31
C ARG A 210 15.90 -19.96 11.04
N LYS A 211 16.62 -21.08 10.94
CA LYS A 211 16.47 -22.06 9.84
C LYS A 211 15.02 -22.56 9.67
N SER A 212 14.22 -22.58 10.74
CA SER A 212 12.80 -22.96 10.67
C SER A 212 11.92 -21.93 9.98
N ASP A 213 12.38 -20.69 9.80
CA ASP A 213 11.67 -19.59 9.17
C ASP A 213 12.07 -19.43 7.69
N THR A 214 12.88 -20.38 7.17
CA THR A 214 13.45 -20.36 5.82
C THR A 214 12.45 -20.50 4.68
N LEU A 215 11.16 -20.68 4.95
CA LEU A 215 10.15 -20.47 3.92
C LEU A 215 10.00 -18.96 3.70
N THR A 216 11.00 -18.37 3.10
CA THR A 216 10.98 -16.94 2.81
C THR A 216 10.04 -16.71 1.63
N VAL A 217 8.86 -16.26 1.95
CA VAL A 217 7.95 -15.75 0.94
C VAL A 217 8.51 -14.41 0.50
N LYS A 218 9.00 -14.32 -0.72
CA LYS A 218 9.37 -13.04 -1.32
C LYS A 218 8.14 -12.45 -2.00
N VAL A 219 7.92 -11.18 -1.74
CA VAL A 219 7.05 -10.37 -2.57
C VAL A 219 7.85 -9.96 -3.80
N ILE A 220 7.42 -10.41 -4.97
CA ILE A 220 8.03 -10.03 -6.24
C ILE A 220 7.34 -8.75 -6.73
N GLY A 221 8.10 -7.84 -7.33
CA GLY A 221 7.63 -6.54 -7.77
C GLY A 221 7.66 -5.46 -6.69
N GLY A 222 7.71 -5.84 -5.39
CA GLY A 222 7.86 -4.88 -4.30
C GLY A 222 7.03 -3.60 -4.48
N PRO A 223 7.65 -2.41 -4.45
CA PRO A 223 6.92 -1.15 -4.60
C PRO A 223 6.25 -0.95 -5.99
N VAL A 224 6.70 -1.65 -7.04
CA VAL A 224 6.05 -1.59 -8.37
C VAL A 224 4.65 -2.21 -8.33
N GLN A 225 4.42 -3.21 -7.48
CA GLN A 225 3.06 -3.76 -7.31
C GLN A 225 2.06 -2.70 -6.85
N ALA A 226 2.47 -1.81 -5.94
CA ALA A 226 1.60 -0.74 -5.47
C ALA A 226 1.27 0.27 -6.59
N VAL A 227 2.21 0.48 -7.54
CA VAL A 227 1.96 1.30 -8.74
C VAL A 227 0.94 0.64 -9.66
N MET A 228 1.08 -0.68 -9.86
CA MET A 228 0.18 -1.45 -10.72
C MET A 228 -1.24 -1.60 -10.13
N LEU A 229 -1.37 -1.45 -8.80
CA LEU A 229 -2.66 -1.42 -8.10
C LEU A 229 -3.35 -0.05 -8.15
N ASP A 230 -2.81 0.95 -8.83
CA ASP A 230 -3.54 2.16 -9.19
C ASP A 230 -4.57 1.81 -10.27
N LEU A 231 -5.72 1.25 -9.86
CA LEU A 231 -6.74 0.70 -10.75
C LEU A 231 -7.31 1.76 -11.69
N VAL A 232 -7.39 3.00 -11.23
CA VAL A 232 -7.88 4.12 -12.05
C VAL A 232 -6.96 4.42 -13.24
N LYS A 233 -5.67 4.14 -13.08
CA LYS A 233 -4.69 4.25 -14.16
C LYS A 233 -4.51 2.93 -14.92
N ASN A 234 -4.63 1.82 -14.22
CA ASN A 234 -4.49 0.47 -14.76
C ASN A 234 -5.86 -0.17 -14.99
N LEU A 235 -6.58 0.36 -15.98
CA LEU A 235 -7.94 -0.10 -16.29
C LEU A 235 -8.00 -1.58 -16.65
N ASP A 236 -6.93 -2.13 -17.24
CA ASP A 236 -6.85 -3.53 -17.63
C ASP A 236 -6.87 -4.51 -16.42
N PHE A 237 -6.71 -4.00 -15.21
CA PHE A 237 -6.82 -4.84 -14.02
C PHE A 237 -8.26 -5.25 -13.73
N LEU A 238 -9.21 -4.31 -13.81
CA LEU A 238 -10.62 -4.55 -13.47
C LEU A 238 -11.59 -3.57 -14.13
N LEU A 239 -11.17 -2.33 -14.40
CA LEU A 239 -12.07 -1.25 -14.80
C LEU A 239 -12.28 -1.15 -16.32
N ASN A 240 -11.85 -2.12 -17.11
CA ASN A 240 -12.23 -2.21 -18.51
C ASN A 240 -13.63 -2.84 -18.65
N LYS A 241 -14.31 -2.55 -19.75
CA LYS A 241 -15.69 -3.00 -19.98
C LYS A 241 -15.85 -4.52 -19.93
N GLU A 242 -14.92 -5.26 -20.53
CA GLU A 242 -15.00 -6.73 -20.62
C GLU A 242 -14.94 -7.39 -19.24
N ASP A 243 -14.10 -6.84 -18.34
CA ASP A 243 -13.98 -7.35 -16.97
C ASP A 243 -15.18 -6.92 -16.13
N LEU A 244 -15.65 -5.65 -16.26
CA LEU A 244 -16.82 -5.15 -15.52
C LEU A 244 -18.10 -5.92 -15.89
N ASP A 245 -18.26 -6.35 -17.14
CA ASP A 245 -19.39 -7.17 -17.58
C ASP A 245 -19.46 -8.54 -16.85
N MET A 246 -18.41 -8.96 -16.17
CA MET A 246 -18.40 -10.17 -15.34
C MET A 246 -18.97 -9.99 -13.94
N TYR A 247 -19.33 -8.76 -13.55
CA TYR A 247 -19.78 -8.42 -12.21
C TYR A 247 -21.22 -7.93 -12.19
N GLU A 248 -21.94 -8.29 -11.15
CA GLU A 248 -23.16 -7.64 -10.71
C GLU A 248 -22.79 -6.48 -9.79
N MET A 249 -23.36 -5.32 -10.04
CA MET A 249 -23.13 -4.10 -9.25
C MET A 249 -24.39 -3.75 -8.45
N LYS A 250 -24.20 -3.34 -7.21
CA LYS A 250 -25.30 -2.93 -6.33
C LYS A 250 -24.95 -1.63 -5.64
N MET A 251 -25.90 -0.70 -5.62
CA MET A 251 -25.79 0.51 -4.80
C MET A 251 -25.98 0.13 -3.34
N GLU A 252 -25.01 0.51 -2.52
CA GLU A 252 -25.05 0.41 -1.06
C GLU A 252 -25.38 1.77 -0.44
N GLU A 253 -25.47 1.81 0.90
CA GLU A 253 -25.70 3.08 1.59
C GLU A 253 -24.53 4.06 1.32
N PRO A 254 -24.81 5.32 1.03
CA PRO A 254 -23.78 6.31 0.78
C PRO A 254 -22.94 6.55 2.05
N VAL A 255 -21.68 6.93 1.87
CA VAL A 255 -20.76 7.20 2.97
C VAL A 255 -20.06 8.55 2.78
N MET A 256 -19.51 9.10 3.85
CA MET A 256 -18.67 10.31 3.79
C MET A 256 -17.20 9.94 3.73
N ILE A 257 -16.45 10.61 2.86
CA ILE A 257 -14.98 10.58 2.83
C ILE A 257 -14.51 12.03 2.69
N ALA A 258 -13.70 12.49 3.63
CA ALA A 258 -13.19 13.87 3.64
C ALA A 258 -14.31 14.93 3.44
N ASP A 259 -15.40 14.80 4.21
CA ASP A 259 -16.61 15.62 4.20
C ASP A 259 -17.35 15.70 2.83
N ARG A 260 -17.08 14.74 1.95
CA ARG A 260 -17.71 14.62 0.63
C ARG A 260 -18.51 13.33 0.56
N GLN A 261 -19.75 13.43 0.06
CA GLN A 261 -20.63 12.27 -0.09
C GLN A 261 -20.13 11.36 -1.22
N GLN A 262 -20.20 10.06 -1.01
CA GLN A 262 -19.75 9.04 -1.94
C GLN A 262 -20.88 8.09 -2.30
N TYR A 263 -20.95 7.71 -3.57
CA TYR A 263 -21.59 6.46 -3.94
C TYR A 263 -20.73 5.29 -3.42
N ALA A 264 -21.36 4.35 -2.74
CA ALA A 264 -20.74 3.07 -2.41
C ALA A 264 -21.38 2.00 -3.30
N ILE A 265 -20.59 1.43 -4.23
CA ILE A 265 -21.07 0.46 -5.21
C ILE A 265 -20.34 -0.85 -4.99
N SER A 266 -21.07 -1.85 -4.47
CA SER A 266 -20.50 -3.19 -4.30
C SER A 266 -20.51 -3.95 -5.62
N ILE A 267 -19.46 -4.76 -5.83
CA ILE A 267 -19.31 -5.66 -6.96
C ILE A 267 -19.22 -7.11 -6.49
N LYS A 268 -19.86 -8.00 -7.20
CA LYS A 268 -19.73 -9.45 -7.00
C LYS A 268 -19.70 -10.17 -8.34
N PRO A 269 -18.97 -11.29 -8.46
CA PRO A 269 -18.99 -12.10 -9.68
C PRO A 269 -20.40 -12.56 -10.06
N ARG A 270 -20.82 -12.31 -11.30
CA ARG A 270 -22.08 -12.85 -11.86
C ARG A 270 -21.85 -14.00 -12.82
N THR A 271 -20.59 -14.30 -13.13
CA THR A 271 -20.19 -15.36 -14.06
C THR A 271 -19.02 -16.17 -13.52
N VAL A 272 -18.76 -17.31 -14.15
CA VAL A 272 -17.62 -18.17 -13.83
C VAL A 272 -16.54 -17.97 -14.88
N ALA A 273 -15.40 -17.40 -14.47
CA ALA A 273 -14.21 -17.29 -15.31
C ALA A 273 -13.24 -18.47 -15.09
N ASN A 274 -12.22 -18.60 -15.94
CA ASN A 274 -11.14 -19.59 -15.78
C ASN A 274 -10.09 -19.18 -14.73
N TYR A 275 -10.27 -18.02 -14.08
CA TYR A 275 -9.48 -17.46 -12.99
C TYR A 275 -10.41 -16.96 -11.86
N ALA A 276 -9.86 -16.72 -10.69
CA ALA A 276 -10.62 -16.17 -9.58
C ALA A 276 -10.93 -14.69 -9.80
N LEU A 277 -12.19 -14.32 -9.61
CA LEU A 277 -12.68 -12.95 -9.67
C LEU A 277 -12.64 -12.27 -8.29
N PHE A 278 -13.01 -10.99 -8.21
CA PHE A 278 -12.99 -10.22 -6.97
C PHE A 278 -14.40 -9.90 -6.49
N TYR A 279 -14.58 -9.82 -5.19
CA TYR A 279 -15.64 -9.07 -4.53
C TYR A 279 -15.06 -7.74 -4.10
N GLY A 280 -15.88 -6.69 -4.01
CA GLY A 280 -15.35 -5.42 -3.53
C GLY A 280 -16.36 -4.30 -3.51
N THR A 281 -15.84 -3.09 -3.22
CA THR A 281 -16.64 -1.85 -3.22
C THR A 281 -15.84 -0.74 -3.86
N PHE A 282 -16.48 -0.02 -4.78
CA PHE A 282 -16.01 1.23 -5.34
C PHE A 282 -16.68 2.38 -4.60
N TYR A 283 -15.87 3.32 -4.12
CA TYR A 283 -16.34 4.57 -3.55
C TYR A 283 -16.06 5.69 -4.55
N ILE A 284 -17.12 6.33 -4.99
CA ILE A 284 -17.09 7.32 -6.07
C ILE A 284 -17.68 8.63 -5.55
N ASP A 285 -16.92 9.69 -5.63
CA ASP A 285 -17.32 11.02 -5.20
C ASP A 285 -18.57 11.48 -5.97
N TRP A 286 -19.56 11.94 -5.24
CA TRP A 286 -20.85 12.28 -5.81
C TRP A 286 -20.84 13.46 -6.78
N GLU A 287 -19.99 14.47 -6.54
CA GLU A 287 -19.93 15.67 -7.36
C GLU A 287 -19.05 15.50 -8.58
N THR A 288 -17.84 14.95 -8.37
CA THR A 288 -16.84 14.86 -9.43
C THR A 288 -16.90 13.54 -10.19
N LEU A 289 -17.50 12.49 -9.62
CA LEU A 289 -17.44 11.12 -10.08
C LEU A 289 -16.01 10.56 -10.12
N ALA A 290 -15.11 11.08 -9.28
CA ALA A 290 -13.80 10.50 -9.10
C ALA A 290 -13.88 9.28 -8.17
N PHE A 291 -13.11 8.23 -8.47
CA PHE A 291 -12.87 7.16 -7.50
C PHE A 291 -12.07 7.71 -6.32
N THR A 292 -12.55 7.51 -5.11
CA THR A 292 -11.88 7.97 -3.89
C THR A 292 -11.31 6.83 -3.06
N ARG A 293 -11.92 5.64 -3.18
CA ARG A 293 -11.46 4.43 -2.54
C ARG A 293 -11.91 3.21 -3.32
N ILE A 294 -11.07 2.18 -3.37
CA ILE A 294 -11.39 0.88 -3.96
C ILE A 294 -10.96 -0.20 -2.98
N GLU A 295 -11.88 -1.08 -2.64
CA GLU A 295 -11.63 -2.26 -1.81
C GLU A 295 -11.95 -3.51 -2.61
N LEU A 296 -11.00 -4.45 -2.68
CA LEU A 296 -11.16 -5.70 -3.40
C LEU A 296 -10.75 -6.89 -2.54
N SER A 297 -11.46 -7.99 -2.68
CA SER A 297 -11.18 -9.27 -2.04
C SER A 297 -11.32 -10.40 -3.05
N LEU A 298 -10.26 -11.18 -3.25
CA LEU A 298 -10.25 -12.28 -4.21
C LEU A 298 -11.21 -13.41 -3.77
N ASP A 299 -11.98 -13.94 -4.69
CA ASP A 299 -12.82 -15.12 -4.44
C ASP A 299 -11.95 -16.36 -4.15
N MET A 300 -12.10 -16.90 -2.95
CA MET A 300 -11.40 -18.10 -2.47
C MET A 300 -12.20 -19.38 -2.58
N SER A 301 -13.38 -19.36 -3.20
CA SER A 301 -14.25 -20.53 -3.37
C SER A 301 -13.57 -21.63 -4.19
N ASP A 302 -12.88 -21.24 -5.27
CA ASP A 302 -12.03 -22.13 -6.08
C ASP A 302 -10.55 -21.89 -5.74
N ARG A 303 -9.98 -22.78 -4.94
CA ARG A 303 -8.59 -22.68 -4.48
C ARG A 303 -7.55 -22.79 -5.59
N GLU A 304 -7.85 -23.50 -6.67
CA GLU A 304 -6.89 -23.63 -7.77
C GLU A 304 -6.83 -22.33 -8.56
N LYS A 305 -7.98 -21.72 -8.84
CA LYS A 305 -8.05 -20.41 -9.49
C LYS A 305 -7.40 -19.33 -8.63
N ALA A 306 -7.70 -19.28 -7.33
CA ALA A 306 -7.09 -18.35 -6.39
C ALA A 306 -5.56 -18.55 -6.27
N THR A 307 -5.09 -19.82 -6.29
CA THR A 307 -3.65 -20.11 -6.26
C THR A 307 -2.95 -19.56 -7.50
N ARG A 308 -3.54 -19.67 -8.69
CA ARG A 308 -2.97 -19.12 -9.93
C ARG A 308 -2.83 -17.61 -9.92
N VAL A 309 -3.71 -16.91 -9.23
CA VAL A 309 -3.63 -15.45 -9.05
C VAL A 309 -2.54 -15.09 -8.04
N MET A 310 -2.42 -15.84 -6.94
CA MET A 310 -1.55 -15.48 -5.81
C MET A 310 -0.11 -15.97 -5.94
N LEU A 311 0.16 -16.97 -6.77
CA LEU A 311 1.42 -17.70 -6.71
C LEU A 311 2.01 -17.93 -8.10
N VAL A 312 3.22 -17.41 -8.33
CA VAL A 312 3.96 -17.65 -9.58
C VAL A 312 4.77 -18.93 -9.53
N ASN A 313 5.46 -19.15 -8.42
CA ASN A 313 6.34 -20.31 -8.32
C ASN A 313 6.39 -20.88 -6.90
N LYS A 314 6.53 -22.17 -6.78
CA LYS A 314 6.71 -22.85 -5.48
C LYS A 314 7.73 -23.98 -5.58
N PRO A 315 8.47 -24.27 -4.51
CA PRO A 315 9.36 -25.42 -4.45
C PRO A 315 8.60 -26.73 -4.59
N ALA A 316 9.24 -27.74 -5.18
CA ALA A 316 8.70 -29.07 -5.23
C ALA A 316 8.40 -29.59 -3.82
N GLY A 317 7.24 -30.23 -3.62
CA GLY A 317 6.83 -30.78 -2.32
C GLY A 317 6.18 -29.78 -1.36
N VAL A 318 6.06 -28.50 -1.71
CA VAL A 318 5.27 -27.53 -0.95
C VAL A 318 3.81 -27.55 -1.40
N ARG A 319 2.90 -27.64 -0.44
CA ARG A 319 1.45 -27.44 -0.65
C ARG A 319 1.12 -26.01 -0.25
N PHE A 320 0.65 -25.22 -1.20
CA PHE A 320 0.15 -23.87 -1.00
C PHE A 320 -1.38 -23.89 -0.95
N ARG A 321 -1.97 -23.19 0.02
CA ARG A 321 -3.42 -23.06 0.15
C ARG A 321 -3.76 -21.58 0.37
N PRO A 322 -4.32 -20.90 -0.62
CA PRO A 322 -4.75 -19.51 -0.49
C PRO A 322 -5.84 -19.40 0.59
N ARG A 323 -5.86 -18.28 1.31
CA ARG A 323 -6.84 -17.98 2.34
C ARG A 323 -7.48 -16.62 2.15
N GLU A 324 -6.69 -15.64 1.78
CA GLU A 324 -7.12 -14.25 1.60
C GLU A 324 -6.15 -13.53 0.67
N LEU A 325 -6.71 -12.71 -0.21
CA LEU A 325 -6.00 -11.67 -0.94
C LEU A 325 -6.92 -10.47 -0.99
N THR A 326 -6.51 -9.38 -0.37
CA THR A 326 -7.27 -8.13 -0.34
C THR A 326 -6.42 -6.97 -0.78
N PHE A 327 -7.06 -5.99 -1.44
CA PHE A 327 -6.48 -4.73 -1.86
C PHE A 327 -7.30 -3.58 -1.32
N LEU A 328 -6.60 -2.54 -0.91
CA LEU A 328 -7.15 -1.25 -0.55
C LEU A 328 -6.36 -0.18 -1.29
N VAL A 329 -7.05 0.65 -2.05
CA VAL A 329 -6.47 1.80 -2.75
C VAL A 329 -7.26 3.05 -2.38
N ASN A 330 -6.59 4.08 -1.88
CA ASN A 330 -7.19 5.36 -1.57
C ASN A 330 -6.66 6.44 -2.51
N TYR A 331 -7.53 7.38 -2.82
CA TYR A 331 -7.23 8.59 -3.58
C TYR A 331 -7.64 9.81 -2.76
N ASN A 332 -6.82 10.85 -2.76
CA ASN A 332 -7.10 12.12 -2.10
C ASN A 332 -7.39 13.20 -3.14
N TYR A 333 -8.45 13.98 -2.90
CA TYR A 333 -8.78 15.15 -3.69
C TYR A 333 -8.08 16.39 -3.12
N ASP A 334 -7.34 17.12 -3.95
CA ASP A 334 -6.57 18.32 -3.53
C ASP A 334 -7.29 19.66 -3.76
N GLY A 335 -8.59 19.58 -4.04
CA GLY A 335 -9.42 20.73 -4.42
C GLY A 335 -9.55 20.93 -5.94
N LYS A 336 -8.73 20.22 -6.73
CA LYS A 336 -8.74 20.28 -8.19
C LYS A 336 -8.74 18.90 -8.84
N LEU A 337 -7.86 18.04 -8.41
CA LEU A 337 -7.64 16.69 -8.97
C LEU A 337 -7.54 15.65 -7.86
N SER A 338 -7.87 14.42 -8.20
CA SER A 338 -7.68 13.26 -7.35
C SER A 338 -6.31 12.60 -7.63
N HIS A 339 -5.67 12.12 -6.57
CA HIS A 339 -4.34 11.52 -6.63
C HIS A 339 -4.30 10.29 -5.75
N ILE A 340 -3.62 9.24 -6.20
CA ILE A 340 -3.37 8.08 -5.35
C ILE A 340 -2.64 8.51 -4.09
N SER A 341 -3.06 7.99 -2.94
CA SER A 341 -2.51 8.39 -1.63
C SER A 341 -2.03 7.22 -0.79
N TYR A 342 -2.69 6.08 -0.89
CA TYR A 342 -2.35 4.90 -0.11
C TYR A 342 -2.76 3.63 -0.83
N VAL A 343 -1.88 2.63 -0.81
CA VAL A 343 -2.14 1.28 -1.33
C VAL A 343 -1.75 0.25 -0.28
N ARG A 344 -2.61 -0.73 -0.09
CA ARG A 344 -2.34 -1.85 0.81
C ARG A 344 -2.79 -3.16 0.20
N SER A 345 -1.97 -4.19 0.33
CA SER A 345 -2.34 -5.55 -0.02
C SER A 345 -2.07 -6.51 1.14
N VAL A 346 -2.97 -7.46 1.35
CA VAL A 346 -2.82 -8.52 2.36
C VAL A 346 -2.96 -9.87 1.70
N PHE A 347 -1.96 -10.70 1.93
CA PHE A 347 -1.91 -12.08 1.47
C PHE A 347 -1.91 -13.00 2.68
N ARG A 348 -2.91 -13.86 2.81
CA ARG A 348 -2.93 -14.94 3.81
C ARG A 348 -3.01 -16.29 3.13
N PHE A 349 -2.14 -17.20 3.54
CA PHE A 349 -2.09 -18.53 2.97
C PHE A 349 -1.51 -19.53 3.97
N ASN A 350 -1.80 -20.79 3.74
CA ASN A 350 -1.19 -21.89 4.46
C ASN A 350 -0.16 -22.57 3.56
N CYS A 351 0.99 -22.86 4.14
CA CYS A 351 2.00 -23.71 3.51
C CYS A 351 2.35 -24.90 4.39
N ASP A 352 2.48 -26.05 3.76
CA ASP A 352 3.04 -27.23 4.39
C ASP A 352 3.98 -27.97 3.43
N TRP A 353 4.91 -28.74 4.00
CA TRP A 353 5.73 -29.68 3.27
C TRP A 353 5.05 -31.04 3.29
N LYS A 354 5.10 -31.79 2.21
CA LYS A 354 4.45 -33.13 2.09
C LYS A 354 4.70 -34.06 3.30
N LYS A 355 5.79 -33.84 4.05
CA LYS A 355 6.17 -34.65 5.22
C LYS A 355 5.72 -34.09 6.57
N ARG A 356 5.06 -32.91 6.63
CA ARG A 356 4.60 -32.29 7.87
C ARG A 356 3.11 -32.54 8.07
N LEU A 357 2.71 -32.90 9.29
CA LEU A 357 1.31 -33.16 9.66
C LEU A 357 0.48 -31.88 9.76
N LEU A 358 1.08 -30.75 10.08
CA LEU A 358 0.36 -29.48 10.31
C LEU A 358 0.81 -28.40 9.33
N ALA A 359 -0.17 -27.78 8.68
CA ALA A 359 0.05 -26.61 7.85
C ALA A 359 0.43 -25.38 8.69
N THR A 360 1.29 -24.54 8.15
CA THR A 360 1.71 -23.29 8.79
C THR A 360 1.04 -22.11 8.11
N ASN A 361 0.45 -21.21 8.90
CA ASN A 361 -0.15 -19.98 8.42
C ASN A 361 0.91 -18.90 8.18
N PHE A 362 0.82 -18.25 7.04
CA PHE A 362 1.63 -17.09 6.67
C PHE A 362 0.73 -15.90 6.34
N THR A 363 1.20 -14.72 6.69
CA THR A 363 0.59 -13.45 6.29
C THR A 363 1.70 -12.58 5.71
N ALA A 364 1.48 -12.05 4.50
CA ALA A 364 2.32 -11.00 3.94
C ALA A 364 1.46 -9.75 3.78
N ILE A 365 2.00 -8.59 4.15
CA ILE A 365 1.33 -7.29 4.05
C ILE A 365 2.30 -6.35 3.35
N ASN A 366 1.79 -5.66 2.34
CA ASN A 366 2.50 -4.60 1.64
C ASN A 366 1.70 -3.31 1.78
N GLU A 367 2.39 -2.23 2.06
CA GLU A 367 1.79 -0.90 2.23
C GLU A 367 2.67 0.13 1.52
N MET A 368 2.03 1.02 0.77
CA MET A 368 2.66 2.21 0.23
C MET A 368 1.83 3.43 0.58
N VAL A 369 2.44 4.43 1.19
CA VAL A 369 1.83 5.75 1.39
C VAL A 369 2.58 6.78 0.57
N ILE A 370 1.84 7.65 -0.08
CA ILE A 370 2.41 8.83 -0.74
C ILE A 370 2.69 9.86 0.34
N THR A 371 3.96 10.20 0.52
CA THR A 371 4.40 11.11 1.58
C THR A 371 4.60 12.54 1.09
N ASP A 372 4.86 12.73 -0.20
CA ASP A 372 4.95 14.04 -0.85
C ASP A 372 4.73 13.92 -2.36
N ARG A 373 4.45 15.04 -3.05
CA ARG A 373 4.24 15.11 -4.49
C ARG A 373 4.71 16.44 -5.06
N THR A 374 5.40 16.38 -6.20
CA THR A 374 5.71 17.55 -7.03
C THR A 374 5.24 17.35 -8.48
N ASP A 375 4.75 18.44 -9.08
CA ASP A 375 4.35 18.52 -10.48
C ASP A 375 5.30 19.46 -11.26
N GLN A 376 6.40 19.94 -10.62
CA GLN A 376 7.38 20.83 -11.22
C GLN A 376 8.69 20.08 -11.49
N ASP A 377 9.31 20.37 -12.63
CA ASP A 377 10.60 19.79 -13.08
C ASP A 377 10.61 18.25 -13.02
N VAL A 378 9.51 17.65 -13.47
CA VAL A 378 9.33 16.21 -13.43
C VAL A 378 9.99 15.56 -14.62
N HIS A 379 10.98 14.71 -14.35
CA HIS A 379 11.66 13.91 -15.35
C HIS A 379 11.39 12.42 -15.18
N PRO A 380 11.25 11.65 -16.28
CA PRO A 380 11.10 10.20 -16.20
C PRO A 380 12.30 9.53 -15.53
N ILE A 381 12.03 8.58 -14.65
CA ILE A 381 13.08 7.73 -14.07
C ILE A 381 13.60 6.77 -15.15
N PRO A 382 14.93 6.76 -15.45
CA PRO A 382 15.51 5.84 -16.42
C PRO A 382 15.26 4.37 -16.01
N ARG A 383 15.08 3.49 -17.00
CA ARG A 383 14.85 2.05 -16.73
C ARG A 383 15.96 1.40 -15.91
N ARG A 384 17.20 1.78 -16.13
CA ARG A 384 18.37 1.25 -15.39
C ARG A 384 18.34 1.60 -13.89
N ASP A 385 17.68 2.73 -13.54
CA ASP A 385 17.62 3.25 -12.18
C ASP A 385 16.29 2.88 -11.50
N SER A 386 15.39 2.21 -12.25
CA SER A 386 14.08 1.81 -11.76
C SER A 386 14.07 0.39 -11.19
N PHE A 387 13.26 0.19 -10.16
CA PHE A 387 12.97 -1.13 -9.60
C PHE A 387 12.16 -1.96 -10.60
N GLY A 388 12.55 -3.19 -10.82
CA GLY A 388 11.94 -4.07 -11.81
C GLY A 388 10.76 -4.87 -11.26
N GLU A 389 9.80 -5.21 -12.13
CA GLU A 389 8.61 -6.00 -11.78
C GLU A 389 8.95 -7.41 -11.25
N ARG A 390 10.13 -7.95 -11.59
CA ARG A 390 10.60 -9.28 -11.16
C ARG A 390 11.59 -9.24 -10.00
N GLU A 391 11.91 -8.05 -9.54
CA GLU A 391 12.81 -7.84 -8.41
C GLU A 391 12.08 -7.96 -7.08
N SER A 392 12.83 -8.12 -6.01
CA SER A 392 12.32 -8.16 -4.65
C SER A 392 13.08 -7.18 -3.78
N LEU A 393 12.37 -6.43 -2.96
CA LEU A 393 13.00 -5.54 -1.98
C LEU A 393 13.89 -6.34 -1.01
N TYR A 394 13.56 -7.60 -0.78
CA TYR A 394 14.41 -8.52 -0.03
C TYR A 394 15.85 -8.58 -0.54
N ASP A 395 16.05 -8.55 -1.85
CA ASP A 395 17.37 -8.71 -2.46
C ASP A 395 18.13 -7.38 -2.55
N GLN A 396 17.44 -6.25 -2.57
CA GLN A 396 18.03 -4.93 -2.80
C GLN A 396 18.22 -4.06 -1.55
N ALA A 397 17.41 -4.25 -0.50
CA ALA A 397 17.50 -3.44 0.70
C ALA A 397 18.72 -3.84 1.57
N GLN A 398 19.36 -2.84 2.18
CA GLN A 398 20.45 -3.03 3.15
C GLN A 398 19.92 -3.57 4.49
N PHE A 399 20.82 -4.04 5.37
CA PHE A 399 20.42 -4.47 6.71
C PHE A 399 19.99 -3.29 7.61
N PHE A 400 19.22 -3.60 8.66
CA PHE A 400 18.81 -2.64 9.68
C PHE A 400 20.00 -2.25 10.57
N GLU A 401 20.63 -1.11 10.33
CA GLU A 401 21.81 -0.71 11.08
C GLU A 401 21.61 0.52 11.99
N GLU A 402 20.69 1.46 11.69
CA GLU A 402 20.61 2.74 12.40
C GLU A 402 19.22 3.08 12.95
N SER A 403 19.19 3.67 14.17
CA SER A 403 17.97 4.18 14.80
C SER A 403 17.37 5.38 14.07
N ASP A 404 18.23 6.21 13.45
CA ASP A 404 17.87 7.47 12.79
C ASP A 404 17.69 7.36 11.27
N PHE A 405 17.56 6.12 10.77
CA PHE A 405 17.53 5.84 9.34
C PHE A 405 16.52 6.67 8.54
N TRP A 406 15.37 7.00 9.14
CA TRP A 406 14.28 7.73 8.49
C TRP A 406 14.19 9.21 8.88
N LYS A 407 15.25 9.83 9.44
CA LYS A 407 15.18 11.23 9.92
C LYS A 407 14.63 12.22 8.89
N GLY A 408 15.01 12.09 7.64
CA GLY A 408 14.63 13.01 6.56
C GLY A 408 13.31 12.67 5.84
N TYR A 409 12.56 11.63 6.27
CA TYR A 409 11.43 11.13 5.51
C TYR A 409 10.19 10.89 6.37
N ASN A 410 9.00 11.15 5.80
CA ASN A 410 7.75 10.69 6.36
C ASN A 410 7.60 9.18 6.14
N ILE A 411 7.02 8.50 7.13
CA ILE A 411 6.86 7.05 7.16
C ILE A 411 5.49 6.69 7.74
N ILE A 412 5.04 5.46 7.54
CA ILE A 412 3.98 4.88 8.37
C ILE A 412 4.61 4.55 9.73
N LYS A 413 4.06 5.08 10.82
CA LYS A 413 4.55 4.77 12.18
C LYS A 413 4.54 3.25 12.38
N PRO A 414 5.62 2.63 12.86
CA PRO A 414 5.58 1.22 13.23
C PRO A 414 4.52 0.98 14.31
N THR A 415 3.91 -0.20 14.31
CA THR A 415 3.08 -0.67 15.43
C THR A 415 3.96 -1.11 16.59
N GLU A 416 3.44 -1.12 17.81
CA GLU A 416 4.17 -1.66 18.97
C GLU A 416 4.66 -3.09 18.71
N SER A 417 3.82 -3.94 18.13
CA SER A 417 4.18 -5.31 17.79
C SER A 417 5.30 -5.41 16.74
N LEU A 418 5.38 -4.44 15.82
CA LEU A 418 6.44 -4.38 14.82
C LEU A 418 7.76 -3.89 15.44
N GLU A 419 7.72 -2.88 16.32
CA GLU A 419 8.90 -2.40 17.06
C GLU A 419 9.50 -3.50 17.94
N ASP A 420 8.66 -4.19 18.71
CA ASP A 420 9.05 -5.37 19.48
C ASP A 420 9.69 -6.48 18.62
N ALA A 421 9.15 -6.70 17.42
CA ALA A 421 9.69 -7.70 16.51
C ALA A 421 11.05 -7.27 15.95
N VAL A 422 11.23 -6.00 15.59
CA VAL A 422 12.51 -5.45 15.15
C VAL A 422 13.57 -5.65 16.23
N ASP A 423 13.27 -5.33 17.49
CA ASP A 423 14.21 -5.51 18.60
C ASP A 423 14.57 -6.96 18.87
N LYS A 424 13.58 -7.85 18.83
CA LYS A 424 13.79 -9.30 18.97
C LYS A 424 14.63 -9.89 17.84
N LEU A 425 14.41 -9.44 16.61
CA LEU A 425 15.17 -9.92 15.45
C LEU A 425 16.61 -9.37 15.48
N LYS A 426 16.82 -8.09 15.80
CA LYS A 426 18.16 -7.48 15.96
C LYS A 426 19.00 -8.21 17.02
N LYS A 427 18.43 -8.50 18.20
CA LYS A 427 19.11 -9.25 19.29
C LYS A 427 19.51 -10.68 18.88
N ARG A 428 18.88 -11.27 17.88
CA ARG A 428 19.17 -12.63 17.39
C ARG A 428 20.15 -12.67 16.22
N THR A 429 20.35 -11.54 15.57
CA THR A 429 21.28 -11.42 14.43
C THR A 429 22.68 -11.00 14.90
N ARG A 430 22.82 -10.48 16.13
CA ARG A 430 24.07 -10.27 16.86
C ARG A 430 24.48 -11.57 17.54
#